data_397642a7becc7c1f77108acdcd621206
#
_entry.id   397642a7becc7c1f77108acdcd621206
#
_cell.length_a   1.000
_cell.length_b   1.000
_cell.length_c   1.000
_cell.angle_alpha   90.00
_cell.angle_beta   90.00
_cell.angle_gamma   90.00
#
_symmetry.space_group_name_H-M   'P 1'
#
loop_
_entity.id
_entity.type
_entity.pdbx_description
1 polymer ?
#
loop_
_entity_poly.entity_id
_entity_poly.type
_entity_poly.pdbx_seq_one_letter_code
_entity_poly.pdbx_strand_id
1 'polypeptide(L)'
;VIALVLLACASGPVSIEPTTPSAPTETAVEPRETEHETEGPHETAETGAPTPAPTPWAWELPSTVLPPVVPESNPMTVEKVELGRHLFYDPRLSGDGRVACASCHQQEYGFAVPEPVSSGVGGAVGVRNAQHLANTAWNATYTWMDPTIRTLEDQIVIPMFGEDPLEMGVTGNEDVVLLRLAADPAYAVLFERAFPGVAWGMPEIVQALASFVRSLVSFGSPYDRYLQGEAALSDSELRGMNVFFSELAQCHHCHNTFLLSDSAISTGTTFFEYPMLNTGLYNVGGTGAYPPESVGAYAFTKDEADIGAFRPPSLRNVAVTGPYAHDGSVATLEEVVDIYIRGGRLVESGPYAGDGALNPYKSDFMSGFTLSAEERDDLLAFLRALTDEQLLTNPAYADPW
;
A
#
# COMPACT_ATOMS: atom_id res chain seq x y z
N VAL A 1 10.69 26.38 48.64
CA VAL A 1 10.30 25.57 49.81
C VAL A 1 8.86 25.14 49.65
N ILE A 2 8.59 24.04 49.00
CA ILE A 2 7.30 23.32 49.13
C ILE A 2 7.64 21.83 48.95
N ALA A 3 7.17 21.05 49.91
CA ALA A 3 7.52 19.68 50.15
C ALA A 3 6.88 18.70 49.14
N LEU A 4 7.68 17.71 48.79
CA LEU A 4 7.29 16.51 48.03
C LEU A 4 6.64 15.51 48.98
N VAL A 5 5.39 15.11 48.74
CA VAL A 5 4.75 13.98 49.43
C VAL A 5 4.72 12.79 48.47
N LEU A 6 5.57 11.80 48.78
CA LEU A 6 5.55 10.47 48.15
C LEU A 6 4.53 9.60 48.90
N LEU A 7 3.51 9.14 48.17
CA LEU A 7 2.63 8.04 48.63
C LEU A 7 3.07 6.76 47.94
N ALA A 8 3.67 5.84 48.70
CA ALA A 8 3.97 4.49 48.25
C ALA A 8 2.74 3.59 48.52
N CYS A 9 2.17 3.01 47.47
CA CYS A 9 1.27 1.86 47.59
C CYS A 9 2.05 0.58 47.30
N ALA A 10 2.24 -0.22 48.34
CA ALA A 10 2.77 -1.57 48.24
C ALA A 10 1.63 -2.53 47.88
N SER A 11 1.77 -3.24 46.78
CA SER A 11 0.97 -4.42 46.45
C SER A 11 1.89 -5.65 46.41
N GLY A 12 1.67 -6.57 47.37
CA GLY A 12 2.39 -7.82 47.51
C GLY A 12 1.98 -8.84 46.40
N PRO A 13 2.80 -9.88 46.19
CA PRO A 13 2.56 -10.88 45.15
C PRO A 13 1.48 -11.86 45.58
N VAL A 14 0.50 -12.08 44.71
CA VAL A 14 -0.49 -13.17 44.78
C VAL A 14 0.13 -14.40 44.15
N SER A 15 0.39 -15.42 44.97
CA SER A 15 0.80 -16.75 44.52
C SER A 15 -0.42 -17.54 44.06
N ILE A 16 -0.46 -17.99 42.81
CA ILE A 16 -1.45 -18.93 42.28
C ILE A 16 -0.77 -20.31 42.21
N GLU A 17 -1.21 -21.24 43.04
CA GLU A 17 -0.81 -22.64 42.91
C GLU A 17 -1.53 -23.34 41.76
N PRO A 18 -0.87 -24.22 40.99
CA PRO A 18 -1.48 -24.96 39.91
C PRO A 18 -2.23 -26.17 40.48
N THR A 19 -3.54 -26.24 40.26
CA THR A 19 -4.38 -27.41 40.49
C THR A 19 -4.20 -28.41 39.35
N THR A 20 -3.67 -29.59 39.65
CA THR A 20 -3.62 -30.77 38.78
C THR A 20 -5.01 -31.41 38.67
N PRO A 21 -5.47 -31.79 37.43
CA PRO A 21 -6.66 -32.63 37.29
C PRO A 21 -6.32 -34.11 37.49
N SER A 22 -7.11 -34.79 38.31
CA SER A 22 -7.06 -36.21 38.58
C SER A 22 -7.52 -37.02 37.35
N ALA A 23 -6.79 -38.14 37.11
CA ALA A 23 -7.05 -39.13 36.06
C ALA A 23 -8.35 -39.93 36.32
N PRO A 24 -9.08 -40.31 35.28
CA PRO A 24 -10.19 -41.24 35.42
C PRO A 24 -9.72 -42.70 35.44
N THR A 25 -10.39 -43.48 36.29
CA THR A 25 -10.17 -44.90 36.56
C THR A 25 -10.45 -45.77 35.34
N GLU A 26 -9.50 -46.62 34.97
CA GLU A 26 -9.66 -47.70 33.99
C GLU A 26 -10.58 -48.80 34.51
N THR A 27 -11.65 -49.10 33.78
CA THR A 27 -12.41 -50.32 33.89
C THR A 27 -12.03 -51.27 32.76
N ALA A 28 -11.42 -52.39 33.13
CA ALA A 28 -11.06 -53.47 32.22
C ALA A 28 -12.30 -54.15 31.63
N VAL A 29 -12.31 -54.34 30.31
CA VAL A 29 -13.29 -55.18 29.59
C VAL A 29 -12.45 -56.23 28.82
N GLU A 30 -12.80 -57.48 29.07
CA GLU A 30 -12.18 -58.66 28.46
C GLU A 30 -12.40 -58.74 26.95
N PRO A 31 -11.49 -59.43 26.22
CA PRO A 31 -11.54 -59.52 24.76
C PRO A 31 -12.52 -60.59 24.30
N ARG A 32 -13.40 -60.21 23.39
CA ARG A 32 -14.28 -61.12 22.65
C ARG A 32 -13.64 -61.40 21.29
N GLU A 33 -13.25 -62.67 21.08
CA GLU A 33 -12.82 -63.18 19.77
C GLU A 33 -13.99 -63.12 18.78
N THR A 34 -13.77 -62.50 17.61
CA THR A 34 -14.60 -62.64 16.42
C THR A 34 -13.73 -62.80 15.17
N GLU A 35 -14.23 -63.69 14.38
CA GLU A 35 -13.67 -64.45 13.28
C GLU A 35 -13.06 -63.58 12.13
N HIS A 36 -12.08 -64.19 11.47
CA HIS A 36 -11.35 -63.77 10.30
C HIS A 36 -12.28 -63.58 9.09
N GLU A 37 -12.48 -62.32 8.63
CA GLU A 37 -12.84 -62.03 7.24
C GLU A 37 -11.61 -61.60 6.48
N THR A 38 -11.36 -62.29 5.36
CA THR A 38 -10.25 -62.03 4.42
C THR A 38 -10.51 -60.73 3.69
N GLU A 39 -9.81 -59.67 4.05
CA GLU A 39 -9.76 -58.42 3.27
C GLU A 39 -9.07 -58.68 1.93
N GLY A 40 -9.77 -58.36 0.85
CA GLY A 40 -9.20 -58.25 -0.50
C GLY A 40 -8.15 -57.14 -0.60
N PRO A 41 -7.34 -57.11 -1.69
CA PRO A 41 -6.25 -56.15 -1.80
C PRO A 41 -6.78 -54.73 -1.74
N HIS A 42 -6.41 -53.99 -0.68
CA HIS A 42 -6.56 -52.55 -0.64
C HIS A 42 -5.78 -51.96 -1.82
N GLU A 43 -6.53 -51.38 -2.74
CA GLU A 43 -6.02 -50.50 -3.77
C GLU A 43 -5.29 -49.36 -3.04
N THR A 44 -3.95 -49.38 -3.06
CA THR A 44 -3.13 -48.30 -2.53
C THR A 44 -3.48 -47.06 -3.36
N ALA A 45 -4.15 -46.07 -2.72
CA ALA A 45 -4.30 -44.77 -3.29
C ALA A 45 -2.93 -44.30 -3.80
N GLU A 46 -2.83 -44.00 -5.08
CA GLU A 46 -1.64 -43.37 -5.64
C GLU A 46 -1.34 -42.12 -4.81
N THR A 47 -0.28 -42.17 -4.03
CA THR A 47 0.30 -41.01 -3.40
C THR A 47 0.79 -40.12 -4.55
N GLY A 48 0.01 -39.12 -4.92
CA GLY A 48 0.41 -38.15 -5.93
C GLY A 48 1.82 -37.66 -5.65
N ALA A 49 2.59 -37.40 -6.72
CA ALA A 49 3.93 -36.87 -6.55
C ALA A 49 3.87 -35.59 -5.69
N PRO A 50 4.82 -35.39 -4.78
CA PRO A 50 4.81 -34.22 -3.91
C PRO A 50 4.79 -32.95 -4.75
N THR A 51 3.96 -31.97 -4.35
CA THR A 51 3.93 -30.65 -5.00
C THR A 51 5.35 -30.06 -5.00
N PRO A 52 5.87 -29.60 -6.15
CA PRO A 52 7.21 -29.03 -6.22
C PRO A 52 7.32 -27.79 -5.32
N ALA A 53 8.51 -27.55 -4.78
CA ALA A 53 8.77 -26.36 -3.99
C ALA A 53 8.50 -25.10 -4.81
N PRO A 54 7.91 -24.03 -4.22
CA PRO A 54 7.64 -22.79 -4.93
C PRO A 54 8.91 -22.16 -5.52
N THR A 55 8.79 -21.56 -6.69
CA THR A 55 9.88 -20.95 -7.44
C THR A 55 10.21 -19.56 -6.85
N PRO A 56 11.44 -19.31 -6.37
CA PRO A 56 11.82 -18.00 -5.86
C PRO A 56 11.59 -16.90 -6.92
N TRP A 57 11.10 -15.73 -6.48
CA TRP A 57 10.91 -14.59 -7.35
C TRP A 57 12.25 -13.96 -7.76
N ALA A 58 12.42 -13.72 -9.05
CA ALA A 58 13.58 -13.01 -9.58
C ALA A 58 13.18 -11.57 -9.94
N TRP A 59 13.95 -10.59 -9.46
CA TRP A 59 13.73 -9.19 -9.76
C TRP A 59 14.37 -8.82 -11.10
N GLU A 60 13.58 -8.28 -12.02
CA GLU A 60 14.06 -7.68 -13.27
C GLU A 60 14.12 -6.15 -13.06
N LEU A 61 15.28 -5.64 -12.65
CA LEU A 61 15.48 -4.24 -12.27
C LEU A 61 16.60 -3.59 -13.09
N PRO A 62 16.52 -2.28 -13.36
CA PRO A 62 17.67 -1.52 -13.84
C PRO A 62 18.86 -1.69 -12.91
N SER A 63 20.08 -1.70 -13.45
CA SER A 63 21.32 -1.91 -12.68
C SER A 63 21.56 -0.86 -11.57
N THR A 64 20.87 0.27 -11.65
CA THR A 64 20.94 1.36 -10.67
C THR A 64 19.94 1.24 -9.54
N VAL A 65 18.99 0.28 -9.61
CA VAL A 65 17.93 0.06 -8.61
C VAL A 65 18.22 -1.20 -7.82
N LEU A 66 18.41 -1.04 -6.51
CA LEU A 66 18.58 -2.18 -5.60
C LEU A 66 17.23 -2.82 -5.27
N PRO A 67 17.18 -4.14 -5.01
CA PRO A 67 15.96 -4.82 -4.65
C PRO A 67 15.27 -4.21 -3.42
N PRO A 68 13.93 -4.33 -3.32
CA PRO A 68 13.19 -3.88 -2.14
C PRO A 68 13.50 -4.77 -0.93
N VAL A 69 13.16 -4.27 0.26
CA VAL A 69 13.17 -5.07 1.48
C VAL A 69 11.92 -5.95 1.50
N VAL A 70 12.12 -7.26 1.40
CA VAL A 70 11.03 -8.25 1.47
C VAL A 70 11.01 -8.86 2.87
N PRO A 71 9.85 -8.91 3.57
CA PRO A 71 9.77 -9.55 4.87
C PRO A 71 10.17 -11.04 4.83
N GLU A 72 10.98 -11.48 5.79
CA GLU A 72 11.37 -12.91 5.91
C GLU A 72 10.16 -13.82 6.15
N SER A 73 9.10 -13.30 6.78
CA SER A 73 7.84 -14.02 7.01
C SER A 73 7.01 -14.24 5.73
N ASN A 74 7.31 -13.49 4.66
CA ASN A 74 6.64 -13.64 3.37
C ASN A 74 7.63 -13.55 2.20
N PRO A 75 8.55 -14.53 2.03
CA PRO A 75 9.42 -14.56 0.87
C PRO A 75 8.60 -14.65 -0.42
N MET A 76 8.99 -13.89 -1.42
CA MET A 76 8.28 -13.86 -2.71
C MET A 76 8.56 -15.11 -3.54
N THR A 77 7.51 -15.66 -4.12
CA THR A 77 7.59 -16.74 -5.12
C THR A 77 6.70 -16.43 -6.32
N VAL A 78 7.01 -17.06 -7.45
CA VAL A 78 6.20 -16.92 -8.69
C VAL A 78 4.76 -17.35 -8.42
N GLU A 79 4.56 -18.41 -7.67
CA GLU A 79 3.26 -18.99 -7.37
C GLU A 79 2.43 -18.09 -6.43
N LYS A 80 3.07 -17.40 -5.46
CA LYS A 80 2.38 -16.40 -4.61
C LYS A 80 1.96 -15.17 -5.41
N VAL A 81 2.79 -14.71 -6.33
CA VAL A 81 2.46 -13.60 -7.23
C VAL A 81 1.28 -13.97 -8.13
N GLU A 82 1.27 -15.17 -8.68
CA GLU A 82 0.17 -15.68 -9.52
C GLU A 82 -1.15 -15.77 -8.72
N LEU A 83 -1.12 -16.39 -7.53
CA LEU A 83 -2.29 -16.48 -6.64
C LEU A 83 -2.77 -15.06 -6.24
N GLY A 84 -1.83 -14.18 -5.85
CA GLY A 84 -2.15 -12.80 -5.47
C GLY A 84 -2.81 -12.03 -6.59
N ARG A 85 -2.39 -12.24 -7.84
CA ARG A 85 -3.01 -11.65 -9.02
C ARG A 85 -4.47 -12.10 -9.17
N HIS A 86 -4.77 -13.39 -9.04
CA HIS A 86 -6.15 -13.89 -9.08
C HIS A 86 -7.02 -13.29 -7.98
N LEU A 87 -6.49 -13.22 -6.75
CA LEU A 87 -7.20 -12.63 -5.61
C LEU A 87 -7.43 -11.12 -5.77
N PHE A 88 -6.49 -10.39 -6.36
CA PHE A 88 -6.57 -8.94 -6.56
C PHE A 88 -7.73 -8.52 -7.47
N TYR A 89 -8.03 -9.34 -8.48
CA TYR A 89 -9.12 -9.10 -9.43
C TYR A 89 -10.44 -9.78 -9.03
N ASP A 90 -10.46 -10.60 -7.98
CA ASP A 90 -11.64 -11.37 -7.61
C ASP A 90 -12.56 -10.62 -6.63
N PRO A 91 -13.75 -10.20 -7.05
CA PRO A 91 -14.69 -9.51 -6.17
C PRO A 91 -15.24 -10.42 -5.05
N ARG A 92 -15.14 -11.75 -5.20
CA ARG A 92 -15.54 -12.73 -4.18
C ARG A 92 -14.74 -12.59 -2.88
N LEU A 93 -13.61 -11.86 -2.90
CA LEU A 93 -12.80 -11.57 -1.73
C LEU A 93 -13.44 -10.56 -0.78
N SER A 94 -14.41 -9.75 -1.21
CA SER A 94 -15.13 -8.81 -0.33
C SER A 94 -16.30 -9.49 0.41
N GLY A 95 -16.77 -8.87 1.49
CA GLY A 95 -17.86 -9.36 2.31
C GLY A 95 -19.15 -9.60 1.52
N ASP A 96 -19.53 -8.68 0.61
CA ASP A 96 -20.71 -8.80 -0.24
C ASP A 96 -20.44 -9.49 -1.60
N GLY A 97 -19.16 -9.77 -1.93
CA GLY A 97 -18.76 -10.43 -3.16
C GLY A 97 -18.82 -9.53 -4.41
N ARG A 98 -18.68 -8.20 -4.27
CA ARG A 98 -18.83 -7.23 -5.36
C ARG A 98 -17.64 -6.29 -5.56
N VAL A 99 -16.76 -6.21 -4.57
CA VAL A 99 -15.60 -5.29 -4.57
C VAL A 99 -14.32 -6.11 -4.63
N ALA A 100 -13.48 -5.85 -5.61
CA ALA A 100 -12.12 -6.38 -5.72
C ALA A 100 -11.10 -5.27 -5.42
N CYS A 101 -9.83 -5.60 -5.16
CA CYS A 101 -8.75 -4.61 -5.08
C CYS A 101 -8.67 -3.79 -6.38
N ALA A 102 -8.84 -4.45 -7.53
CA ALA A 102 -8.90 -3.83 -8.85
C ALA A 102 -10.05 -2.84 -9.05
N SER A 103 -11.10 -2.88 -8.21
CA SER A 103 -12.18 -1.88 -8.28
C SER A 103 -11.70 -0.47 -7.92
N CYS A 104 -10.66 -0.37 -7.07
CA CYS A 104 -10.06 0.88 -6.60
C CYS A 104 -8.64 1.08 -7.13
N HIS A 105 -8.00 0.04 -7.70
CA HIS A 105 -6.64 0.05 -8.20
C HIS A 105 -6.60 -0.49 -9.62
N GLN A 106 -6.94 0.36 -10.60
CA GLN A 106 -7.10 -0.01 -12.01
C GLN A 106 -5.77 0.12 -12.75
N GLN A 107 -5.37 -0.91 -13.50
CA GLN A 107 -4.06 -0.97 -14.15
C GLN A 107 -3.83 0.20 -15.12
N GLU A 108 -4.81 0.60 -15.89
CA GLU A 108 -4.74 1.68 -16.88
C GLU A 108 -4.47 3.06 -16.27
N TYR A 109 -4.70 3.22 -14.95
CA TYR A 109 -4.36 4.42 -14.17
C TYR A 109 -3.16 4.19 -13.24
N GLY A 110 -2.22 3.29 -13.61
CA GLY A 110 -1.06 2.96 -12.78
C GLY A 110 -1.42 2.29 -11.45
N PHE A 111 -2.54 1.58 -11.41
CA PHE A 111 -3.14 0.99 -10.21
C PHE A 111 -3.62 2.05 -9.19
N ALA A 112 -4.08 3.20 -9.68
CA ALA A 112 -4.91 4.17 -8.98
C ALA A 112 -6.35 4.11 -9.51
N VAL A 113 -7.16 5.13 -9.27
CA VAL A 113 -8.55 5.26 -9.73
C VAL A 113 -8.81 6.69 -10.22
N PRO A 114 -9.60 6.89 -11.29
CA PRO A 114 -9.86 8.23 -11.83
C PRO A 114 -10.88 9.06 -11.02
N GLU A 115 -11.44 8.51 -9.95
CA GLU A 115 -12.35 9.19 -9.03
C GLU A 115 -11.61 9.78 -7.83
N PRO A 116 -12.07 10.90 -7.26
CA PRO A 116 -11.47 11.49 -6.05
C PRO A 116 -11.38 10.52 -4.88
N VAL A 117 -12.43 9.73 -4.67
CA VAL A 117 -12.53 8.69 -3.64
C VAL A 117 -13.26 7.47 -4.18
N SER A 118 -12.89 6.29 -3.71
CA SER A 118 -13.48 5.02 -4.12
C SER A 118 -14.74 4.69 -3.32
N SER A 119 -15.55 3.77 -3.85
CA SER A 119 -16.71 3.22 -3.15
C SER A 119 -16.44 1.78 -2.72
N GLY A 120 -16.66 1.49 -1.46
CA GLY A 120 -16.56 0.17 -0.87
C GLY A 120 -17.88 -0.62 -0.87
N VAL A 121 -17.89 -1.71 -0.10
CA VAL A 121 -19.03 -2.60 0.10
C VAL A 121 -20.26 -1.81 0.53
N GLY A 122 -21.42 -2.14 -0.07
CA GLY A 122 -22.69 -1.46 0.22
C GLY A 122 -22.76 -0.01 -0.27
N GLY A 123 -21.79 0.46 -1.04
CA GLY A 123 -21.69 1.84 -1.52
C GLY A 123 -21.12 2.80 -0.47
N ALA A 124 -20.41 2.30 0.52
CA ALA A 124 -19.67 3.12 1.47
C ALA A 124 -18.63 3.98 0.72
N VAL A 125 -18.58 5.28 1.03
CA VAL A 125 -17.69 6.21 0.34
C VAL A 125 -16.40 6.36 1.12
N GLY A 126 -15.26 6.17 0.45
CA GLY A 126 -13.94 6.40 1.01
C GLY A 126 -13.71 7.88 1.36
N VAL A 127 -12.74 8.13 2.20
CA VAL A 127 -12.37 9.49 2.62
C VAL A 127 -11.02 9.94 2.03
N ARG A 128 -10.35 9.04 1.29
CA ARG A 128 -9.04 9.30 0.67
C ARG A 128 -8.99 8.78 -0.74
N ASN A 129 -8.15 9.44 -1.53
CA ASN A 129 -7.82 8.96 -2.87
C ASN A 129 -7.02 7.66 -2.80
N ALA A 130 -7.36 6.71 -3.68
CA ALA A 130 -6.64 5.46 -3.79
C ALA A 130 -5.24 5.70 -4.36
N GLN A 131 -4.21 5.37 -3.58
CA GLN A 131 -2.83 5.53 -4.01
C GLN A 131 -2.52 4.57 -5.16
N HIS A 132 -1.69 5.01 -6.11
CA HIS A 132 -1.15 4.10 -7.13
C HIS A 132 -0.27 3.03 -6.48
N LEU A 133 -0.24 1.83 -7.07
CA LEU A 133 0.50 0.70 -6.51
C LEU A 133 1.83 0.41 -7.20
N ALA A 134 2.16 1.12 -8.28
CA ALA A 134 3.44 0.95 -8.96
C ALA A 134 4.62 1.21 -8.01
N ASN A 135 5.57 0.28 -7.97
CA ASN A 135 6.79 0.36 -7.15
C ASN A 135 6.57 0.49 -5.64
N THR A 136 5.38 0.17 -5.12
CA THR A 136 5.13 0.20 -3.67
C THR A 136 6.02 -0.76 -2.88
N ALA A 137 6.66 -1.74 -3.53
CA ALA A 137 7.66 -2.61 -2.93
C ALA A 137 8.78 -1.85 -2.18
N TRP A 138 9.08 -0.63 -2.59
CA TRP A 138 10.13 0.22 -1.99
C TRP A 138 9.59 1.30 -1.06
N ASN A 139 8.29 1.38 -0.83
CA ASN A 139 7.74 2.37 0.08
C ASN A 139 8.24 2.12 1.52
N ALA A 140 8.65 3.18 2.21
CA ALA A 140 9.06 3.11 3.60
C ALA A 140 7.84 3.04 4.55
N THR A 141 6.73 3.67 4.15
CA THR A 141 5.40 3.58 4.78
C THR A 141 4.35 3.48 3.70
N TYR A 142 3.18 2.92 4.01
CA TYR A 142 2.21 2.54 2.99
C TYR A 142 0.93 3.38 2.97
N THR A 143 0.52 3.95 4.09
CA THR A 143 -0.64 4.86 4.11
C THR A 143 -0.28 6.28 3.70
N TRP A 144 -1.28 7.13 3.52
CA TRP A 144 -1.06 8.56 3.30
C TRP A 144 -0.45 9.26 4.53
N MET A 145 -0.78 8.82 5.75
CA MET A 145 -0.51 9.60 6.96
C MET A 145 -0.12 8.81 8.21
N ASP A 146 -0.26 7.48 8.23
CA ASP A 146 0.17 6.66 9.36
C ASP A 146 1.62 6.21 9.15
N PRO A 147 2.59 6.73 9.92
CA PRO A 147 3.99 6.37 9.76
C PRO A 147 4.32 4.99 10.34
N THR A 148 3.37 4.31 10.99
CA THR A 148 3.58 3.01 11.63
C THR A 148 3.34 1.82 10.71
N ILE A 149 2.59 1.99 9.63
CA ILE A 149 2.32 0.94 8.64
C ILE A 149 3.49 0.83 7.67
N ARG A 150 4.31 -0.22 7.84
CA ARG A 150 5.62 -0.39 7.19
C ARG A 150 5.76 -1.63 6.32
N THR A 151 4.72 -2.45 6.21
CA THR A 151 4.67 -3.60 5.33
C THR A 151 3.42 -3.58 4.46
N LEU A 152 3.48 -4.20 3.28
CA LEU A 152 2.29 -4.37 2.44
C LEU A 152 1.28 -5.29 3.11
N GLU A 153 1.75 -6.26 3.87
CA GLU A 153 0.92 -7.19 4.63
C GLU A 153 0.04 -6.42 5.64
N ASP A 154 0.61 -5.49 6.41
CA ASP A 154 -0.15 -4.63 7.34
C ASP A 154 -1.09 -3.69 6.59
N GLN A 155 -0.64 -3.13 5.45
CA GLN A 155 -1.47 -2.24 4.65
C GLN A 155 -2.70 -2.94 4.07
N ILE A 156 -2.56 -4.17 3.57
CA ILE A 156 -3.67 -4.93 2.94
C ILE A 156 -4.75 -5.27 3.97
N VAL A 157 -4.38 -5.46 5.22
CA VAL A 157 -5.34 -5.68 6.31
C VAL A 157 -6.31 -4.49 6.48
N ILE A 158 -5.84 -3.26 6.24
CA ILE A 158 -6.67 -2.05 6.41
C ILE A 158 -7.90 -2.06 5.49
N PRO A 159 -7.79 -2.12 4.13
CA PRO A 159 -8.95 -2.15 3.26
C PRO A 159 -9.77 -3.45 3.39
N MET A 160 -9.17 -4.57 3.76
CA MET A 160 -9.90 -5.83 3.93
C MET A 160 -10.80 -5.82 5.18
N PHE A 161 -10.25 -5.39 6.32
CA PHE A 161 -10.87 -5.56 7.63
C PHE A 161 -11.28 -4.25 8.30
N GLY A 162 -10.93 -3.09 7.75
CA GLY A 162 -11.35 -1.78 8.25
C GLY A 162 -12.85 -1.59 8.15
N GLU A 163 -13.43 -0.93 9.17
CA GLU A 163 -14.87 -0.67 9.26
C GLU A 163 -15.21 0.80 9.02
N ASP A 164 -14.23 1.70 9.06
CA ASP A 164 -14.40 3.13 8.84
C ASP A 164 -13.17 3.74 8.11
N PRO A 165 -13.27 3.98 6.79
CA PRO A 165 -14.38 3.63 5.89
C PRO A 165 -14.49 2.11 5.65
N LEU A 166 -15.70 1.62 5.37
CA LEU A 166 -15.94 0.22 5.02
C LEU A 166 -15.56 0.01 3.55
N GLU A 167 -14.40 -0.60 3.29
CA GLU A 167 -13.92 -0.84 1.92
C GLU A 167 -14.30 -2.23 1.43
N MET A 168 -13.65 -3.30 1.87
CA MET A 168 -13.94 -4.67 1.44
C MET A 168 -14.89 -5.45 2.37
N GLY A 169 -15.07 -5.01 3.63
CA GLY A 169 -16.04 -5.56 4.55
C GLY A 169 -15.83 -7.05 4.90
N VAL A 170 -14.58 -7.47 5.03
CA VAL A 170 -14.25 -8.87 5.35
C VAL A 170 -14.52 -9.18 6.83
N THR A 171 -14.34 -8.20 7.73
CA THR A 171 -14.63 -8.35 9.17
C THR A 171 -16.02 -8.95 9.42
N GLY A 172 -16.05 -10.08 10.12
CA GLY A 172 -17.26 -10.84 10.41
C GLY A 172 -17.82 -11.66 9.23
N ASN A 173 -17.16 -11.63 8.08
CA ASN A 173 -17.50 -12.39 6.88
C ASN A 173 -16.38 -13.35 6.44
N GLU A 174 -15.34 -13.55 7.26
CA GLU A 174 -14.14 -14.32 6.93
C GLU A 174 -14.48 -15.71 6.41
N ASP A 175 -15.32 -16.45 7.16
CA ASP A 175 -15.72 -17.80 6.79
C ASP A 175 -16.51 -17.83 5.47
N VAL A 176 -17.37 -16.83 5.23
CA VAL A 176 -18.15 -16.72 4.00
C VAL A 176 -17.26 -16.46 2.80
N VAL A 177 -16.24 -15.61 2.94
CA VAL A 177 -15.24 -15.31 1.91
C VAL A 177 -14.44 -16.58 1.61
N LEU A 178 -13.90 -17.26 2.63
CA LEU A 178 -13.13 -18.49 2.48
C LEU A 178 -13.93 -19.60 1.80
N LEU A 179 -15.19 -19.82 2.20
CA LEU A 179 -16.07 -20.82 1.58
C LEU A 179 -16.36 -20.48 0.11
N ARG A 180 -16.52 -19.20 -0.20
CA ARG A 180 -16.80 -18.72 -1.55
C ARG A 180 -15.61 -18.95 -2.48
N LEU A 181 -14.38 -18.66 -2.02
CA LEU A 181 -13.16 -18.95 -2.78
C LEU A 181 -12.92 -20.46 -2.90
N ALA A 182 -13.10 -21.22 -1.81
CA ALA A 182 -12.91 -22.68 -1.81
C ALA A 182 -13.90 -23.45 -2.71
N ALA A 183 -15.03 -22.83 -3.05
CA ALA A 183 -15.99 -23.41 -4.01
C ALA A 183 -15.45 -23.45 -5.44
N ASP A 184 -14.42 -22.66 -5.75
CA ASP A 184 -13.77 -22.66 -7.05
C ASP A 184 -12.52 -23.58 -7.01
N PRO A 185 -12.50 -24.68 -7.78
CA PRO A 185 -11.38 -25.64 -7.76
C PRO A 185 -10.04 -25.01 -8.24
N ALA A 186 -10.06 -23.90 -8.96
CA ALA A 186 -8.85 -23.19 -9.35
C ALA A 186 -8.06 -22.72 -8.13
N TYR A 187 -8.73 -22.24 -7.08
CA TYR A 187 -8.05 -21.81 -5.86
C TYR A 187 -7.38 -22.96 -5.10
N ALA A 188 -7.96 -24.17 -5.08
CA ALA A 188 -7.31 -25.30 -4.46
C ALA A 188 -5.93 -25.57 -5.09
N VAL A 189 -5.82 -25.45 -6.43
CA VAL A 189 -4.56 -25.61 -7.16
C VAL A 189 -3.61 -24.44 -6.91
N LEU A 190 -4.11 -23.22 -6.97
CA LEU A 190 -3.30 -22.01 -6.79
C LEU A 190 -2.71 -21.94 -5.37
N PHE A 191 -3.50 -22.22 -4.35
CA PHE A 191 -3.03 -22.23 -2.96
C PHE A 191 -2.04 -23.37 -2.69
N GLU A 192 -2.30 -24.59 -3.18
CA GLU A 192 -1.37 -25.70 -3.02
C GLU A 192 -0.01 -25.43 -3.67
N ARG A 193 0.01 -24.72 -4.82
CA ARG A 193 1.28 -24.31 -5.47
C ARG A 193 2.00 -23.20 -4.72
N ALA A 194 1.25 -22.22 -4.18
CA ALA A 194 1.82 -21.07 -3.49
C ALA A 194 2.26 -21.39 -2.04
N PHE A 195 1.55 -22.31 -1.38
CA PHE A 195 1.73 -22.70 0.02
C PHE A 195 1.60 -24.22 0.19
N PRO A 196 2.56 -25.02 -0.33
CA PRO A 196 2.45 -26.49 -0.34
C PRO A 196 2.24 -27.09 1.05
N GLY A 197 1.16 -27.88 1.20
CA GLY A 197 0.84 -28.55 2.44
C GLY A 197 0.36 -27.67 3.58
N VAL A 198 0.09 -26.38 3.32
CA VAL A 198 -0.43 -25.44 4.32
C VAL A 198 -1.95 -25.30 4.15
N ALA A 199 -2.69 -25.45 5.25
CA ALA A 199 -4.10 -25.09 5.26
C ALA A 199 -4.20 -23.55 5.15
N TRP A 200 -4.78 -23.06 4.06
CA TRP A 200 -4.85 -21.65 3.78
C TRP A 200 -6.04 -20.96 4.48
N GLY A 201 -5.86 -19.69 4.74
CA GLY A 201 -6.84 -18.80 5.36
C GLY A 201 -6.54 -17.35 4.99
N MET A 202 -7.04 -16.41 5.79
CA MET A 202 -6.80 -14.98 5.58
C MET A 202 -5.31 -14.59 5.59
N PRO A 203 -4.43 -15.17 6.43
CA PRO A 203 -3.01 -14.86 6.37
C PRO A 203 -2.35 -15.17 5.02
N GLU A 204 -2.66 -16.33 4.42
CA GLU A 204 -2.11 -16.73 3.11
C GLU A 204 -2.67 -15.87 1.98
N ILE A 205 -3.93 -15.44 2.08
CA ILE A 205 -4.55 -14.47 1.16
C ILE A 205 -3.79 -13.14 1.21
N VAL A 206 -3.56 -12.58 2.40
CA VAL A 206 -2.82 -11.33 2.59
C VAL A 206 -1.40 -11.45 2.06
N GLN A 207 -0.69 -12.56 2.34
CA GLN A 207 0.66 -12.79 1.85
C GLN A 207 0.74 -12.89 0.32
N ALA A 208 -0.23 -13.54 -0.31
CA ALA A 208 -0.29 -13.65 -1.76
C ALA A 208 -0.60 -12.29 -2.42
N LEU A 209 -1.57 -11.55 -1.89
CA LEU A 209 -1.88 -10.18 -2.34
C LEU A 209 -0.67 -9.26 -2.21
N ALA A 210 0.04 -9.30 -1.06
CA ALA A 210 1.25 -8.52 -0.84
C ALA A 210 2.35 -8.89 -1.85
N SER A 211 2.47 -10.17 -2.21
CA SER A 211 3.43 -10.64 -3.21
C SER A 211 3.08 -10.10 -4.61
N PHE A 212 1.82 -10.11 -5.00
CA PHE A 212 1.40 -9.53 -6.28
C PHE A 212 1.60 -8.01 -6.32
N VAL A 213 1.12 -7.27 -5.33
CA VAL A 213 1.29 -5.81 -5.27
C VAL A 213 2.78 -5.43 -5.27
N ARG A 214 3.61 -6.20 -4.54
CA ARG A 214 5.06 -5.99 -4.51
C ARG A 214 5.72 -6.25 -5.88
N SER A 215 5.13 -7.08 -6.74
CA SER A 215 5.64 -7.37 -8.08
C SER A 215 5.33 -6.29 -9.12
N LEU A 216 4.49 -5.30 -8.81
CA LEU A 216 4.10 -4.22 -9.73
C LEU A 216 5.25 -3.22 -9.90
N VAL A 217 6.16 -3.54 -10.81
CA VAL A 217 7.40 -2.77 -11.04
C VAL A 217 7.27 -1.90 -12.29
N SER A 218 7.67 -0.63 -12.19
CA SER A 218 7.58 0.39 -13.23
C SER A 218 8.89 1.17 -13.34
N PHE A 219 9.71 0.79 -14.33
CA PHE A 219 10.99 1.43 -14.65
C PHE A 219 11.21 1.51 -16.18
N GLY A 220 10.14 1.58 -16.96
CA GLY A 220 10.16 1.65 -18.43
C GLY A 220 9.76 3.02 -19.00
N SER A 221 9.63 4.07 -18.18
CA SER A 221 9.26 5.41 -18.64
C SER A 221 10.30 6.04 -19.58
N PRO A 222 9.97 7.07 -20.38
CA PRO A 222 10.96 7.86 -21.13
C PRO A 222 12.12 8.34 -20.26
N TYR A 223 11.86 8.78 -19.03
CA TYR A 223 12.90 9.19 -18.07
C TYR A 223 13.80 8.02 -17.67
N ASP A 224 13.25 6.82 -17.43
CA ASP A 224 14.07 5.64 -17.11
C ASP A 224 15.00 5.25 -18.25
N ARG A 225 14.47 5.23 -19.48
CA ARG A 225 15.27 4.94 -20.67
C ARG A 225 16.38 5.98 -20.92
N TYR A 226 16.09 7.23 -20.59
CA TYR A 226 17.13 8.28 -20.61
C TYR A 226 18.23 8.01 -19.59
N LEU A 227 17.88 7.66 -18.34
CA LEU A 227 18.87 7.34 -17.29
C LEU A 227 19.71 6.10 -17.64
N GLN A 228 19.14 5.14 -18.38
CA GLN A 228 19.83 3.95 -18.86
C GLN A 228 20.66 4.20 -20.12
N GLY A 229 20.58 5.38 -20.72
CA GLY A 229 21.27 5.73 -21.96
C GLY A 229 20.67 5.09 -23.22
N GLU A 230 19.43 4.61 -23.14
CA GLU A 230 18.71 3.92 -24.21
C GLU A 230 17.95 4.88 -25.13
N ALA A 231 17.55 6.04 -24.61
CA ALA A 231 16.79 7.06 -25.34
C ALA A 231 17.19 8.47 -24.88
N ALA A 232 16.92 9.48 -25.71
CA ALA A 232 17.02 10.88 -25.31
C ALA A 232 15.64 11.40 -24.88
N LEU A 233 15.60 12.28 -23.89
CA LEU A 233 14.46 13.15 -23.64
C LEU A 233 14.40 14.25 -24.69
N SER A 234 13.20 14.78 -24.95
CA SER A 234 13.03 16.00 -25.76
C SER A 234 13.65 17.21 -25.04
N ASP A 235 13.92 18.28 -25.79
CA ASP A 235 14.47 19.50 -25.22
C ASP A 235 13.57 20.09 -24.10
N SER A 236 12.25 20.01 -24.27
CA SER A 236 11.27 20.44 -23.26
C SER A 236 11.36 19.59 -21.99
N GLU A 237 11.37 18.26 -22.12
CA GLU A 237 11.51 17.34 -20.98
C GLU A 237 12.83 17.55 -20.24
N LEU A 238 13.93 17.80 -20.95
CA LEU A 238 15.25 18.11 -20.34
C LEU A 238 15.21 19.44 -19.59
N ARG A 239 14.60 20.49 -20.14
CA ARG A 239 14.43 21.76 -19.42
C ARG A 239 13.55 21.57 -18.19
N GLY A 240 12.44 20.83 -18.32
CA GLY A 240 11.55 20.54 -17.20
C GLY A 240 12.23 19.72 -16.10
N MET A 241 13.06 18.74 -16.47
CA MET A 241 13.90 18.00 -15.53
C MET A 241 14.85 18.95 -14.77
N ASN A 242 15.49 19.89 -15.47
CA ASN A 242 16.37 20.88 -14.83
C ASN A 242 15.60 21.81 -13.88
N VAL A 243 14.37 22.21 -14.21
CA VAL A 243 13.50 22.98 -13.30
C VAL A 243 13.17 22.14 -12.07
N PHE A 244 12.77 20.88 -12.23
CA PHE A 244 12.40 19.97 -11.14
C PHE A 244 13.52 19.77 -10.13
N PHE A 245 14.76 19.57 -10.59
CA PHE A 245 15.94 19.35 -9.75
C PHE A 245 16.67 20.64 -9.35
N SER A 246 16.12 21.83 -9.67
CA SER A 246 16.69 23.11 -9.29
C SER A 246 16.30 23.55 -7.88
N GLU A 247 17.17 24.40 -7.28
CA GLU A 247 16.82 25.09 -6.03
C GLU A 247 15.74 26.18 -6.21
N LEU A 248 15.34 26.49 -7.44
CA LEU A 248 14.22 27.38 -7.72
C LEU A 248 12.88 26.71 -7.38
N ALA A 249 12.65 25.51 -7.92
CA ALA A 249 11.41 24.77 -7.74
C ALA A 249 11.41 23.85 -6.52
N GLN A 250 12.57 23.41 -6.07
CA GLN A 250 12.80 22.59 -4.86
C GLN A 250 12.02 21.27 -4.79
N CYS A 251 11.50 20.77 -5.91
CA CYS A 251 10.69 19.54 -5.95
C CYS A 251 11.48 18.33 -5.44
N HIS A 252 12.79 18.29 -5.74
CA HIS A 252 13.68 17.21 -5.37
C HIS A 252 13.95 17.09 -3.85
N HIS A 253 13.61 18.09 -3.04
CA HIS A 253 13.74 17.98 -1.58
C HIS A 253 12.76 16.98 -0.94
N CYS A 254 11.66 16.65 -1.64
CA CYS A 254 10.70 15.65 -1.21
C CYS A 254 10.55 14.51 -2.23
N HIS A 255 11.10 14.68 -3.45
CA HIS A 255 10.91 13.79 -4.58
C HIS A 255 12.24 13.47 -5.28
N ASN A 256 13.26 12.96 -4.54
CA ASN A 256 14.60 12.81 -5.10
C ASN A 256 15.01 11.38 -5.46
N THR A 257 14.64 10.36 -4.71
CA THR A 257 15.15 9.00 -4.93
C THR A 257 14.81 8.43 -6.33
N PHE A 258 15.20 7.20 -6.61
CA PHE A 258 14.80 6.50 -7.84
C PHE A 258 13.27 6.35 -7.99
N LEU A 259 12.50 6.52 -6.92
CA LEU A 259 11.03 6.60 -6.96
C LEU A 259 10.51 8.03 -7.18
N LEU A 260 11.36 9.05 -7.19
CA LEU A 260 10.94 10.46 -7.10
C LEU A 260 10.01 10.65 -5.87
N SER A 261 10.46 10.14 -4.74
CA SER A 261 9.86 10.23 -3.41
C SER A 261 10.93 9.96 -2.36
N ASP A 262 10.99 10.76 -1.31
CA ASP A 262 11.88 10.51 -0.17
C ASP A 262 11.40 9.36 0.72
N SER A 263 10.16 8.92 0.54
CA SER A 263 9.60 7.76 1.25
C SER A 263 9.95 6.44 0.56
N ALA A 264 11.24 6.20 0.26
CA ALA A 264 11.72 5.01 -0.44
C ALA A 264 12.86 4.31 0.30
N ILE A 265 12.77 2.98 0.43
CA ILE A 265 13.80 2.12 1.02
C ILE A 265 14.15 0.96 0.08
N SER A 266 15.39 0.49 0.15
CA SER A 266 15.89 -0.68 -0.57
C SER A 266 16.82 -1.50 0.34
N THR A 267 17.29 -2.64 -0.13
CA THR A 267 18.29 -3.46 0.59
C THR A 267 19.61 -2.74 0.87
N GLY A 268 19.88 -1.63 0.17
CA GLY A 268 21.06 -0.79 0.39
C GLY A 268 20.84 0.40 1.33
N THR A 269 19.62 0.62 1.80
CA THR A 269 19.30 1.75 2.67
C THR A 269 19.82 1.48 4.09
N THR A 270 20.73 2.32 4.57
CA THR A 270 21.36 2.18 5.89
C THR A 270 20.77 3.12 6.94
N PHE A 271 20.18 4.20 6.50
CA PHE A 271 19.50 5.18 7.36
C PHE A 271 18.26 5.70 6.63
N PHE A 272 17.17 5.88 7.35
CA PHE A 272 15.93 6.37 6.79
C PHE A 272 15.14 7.18 7.81
N GLU A 273 14.67 8.35 7.39
CA GLU A 273 13.65 9.13 8.08
C GLU A 273 12.31 8.89 7.39
N TYR A 274 11.21 8.86 8.16
CA TYR A 274 9.87 8.67 7.60
C TYR A 274 9.24 10.04 7.32
N PRO A 275 9.49 10.65 6.14
CA PRO A 275 9.06 12.02 5.88
C PRO A 275 7.54 12.09 5.81
N MET A 276 6.97 12.98 6.62
CA MET A 276 5.60 13.43 6.54
C MET A 276 5.64 14.94 6.41
N LEU A 277 5.03 15.49 5.36
CA LEU A 277 5.20 16.89 4.98
C LEU A 277 3.84 17.54 4.71
N ASN A 278 3.68 18.77 5.21
CA ASN A 278 2.53 19.59 4.93
C ASN A 278 2.82 20.50 3.72
N THR A 279 2.07 20.32 2.63
CA THR A 279 2.23 21.08 1.38
C THR A 279 1.34 22.34 1.34
N GLY A 280 0.64 22.67 2.42
CA GLY A 280 -0.29 23.78 2.44
C GLY A 280 -1.53 23.54 1.57
N LEU A 281 -2.04 22.30 1.50
CA LEU A 281 -3.26 21.99 0.75
C LEU A 281 -4.48 22.68 1.38
N TYR A 282 -4.50 22.83 2.69
CA TYR A 282 -5.54 23.53 3.46
C TYR A 282 -4.94 24.48 4.50
N ASN A 283 -5.75 25.45 4.93
CA ASN A 283 -5.52 26.33 6.06
C ASN A 283 -6.88 26.85 6.53
N VAL A 284 -7.72 25.93 7.04
CA VAL A 284 -9.13 26.23 7.34
C VAL A 284 -9.24 27.38 8.33
N GLY A 285 -9.95 28.43 7.92
CA GLY A 285 -10.13 29.62 8.73
C GLY A 285 -8.84 30.40 9.07
N GLY A 286 -7.72 30.11 8.40
CA GLY A 286 -6.43 30.77 8.65
C GLY A 286 -5.71 30.29 9.94
N THR A 287 -6.09 29.13 10.47
CA THR A 287 -5.59 28.63 11.78
C THR A 287 -4.55 27.51 11.66
N GLY A 288 -4.21 27.07 10.46
CA GLY A 288 -3.41 25.88 10.20
C GLY A 288 -4.21 24.57 10.14
N ALA A 289 -5.51 24.63 10.45
CA ALA A 289 -6.36 23.46 10.49
C ALA A 289 -6.59 22.84 9.09
N TYR A 290 -6.80 21.54 9.10
CA TYR A 290 -7.24 20.72 7.98
C TYR A 290 -8.67 20.19 8.22
N PRO A 291 -9.37 19.67 7.19
CA PRO A 291 -10.62 18.96 7.41
C PRO A 291 -10.49 17.89 8.50
N PRO A 292 -11.49 17.72 9.39
CA PRO A 292 -11.38 16.82 10.55
C PRO A 292 -11.02 15.37 10.21
N GLU A 293 -11.51 14.89 9.06
CA GLU A 293 -11.23 13.57 8.52
C GLU A 293 -9.83 13.43 7.89
N SER A 294 -9.07 14.54 7.78
CA SER A 294 -7.85 14.63 6.97
C SER A 294 -6.74 15.44 7.62
N VAL A 295 -6.55 15.29 8.93
CA VAL A 295 -5.59 16.06 9.73
C VAL A 295 -4.12 15.64 9.56
N GLY A 296 -3.83 14.71 8.67
CA GLY A 296 -2.46 14.22 8.43
C GLY A 296 -1.93 13.31 9.53
N ALA A 297 -0.60 13.21 9.62
CA ALA A 297 0.09 12.35 10.59
C ALA A 297 -0.23 12.71 12.05
N TYR A 298 -0.71 13.93 12.32
CA TYR A 298 -1.25 14.33 13.62
C TYR A 298 -2.30 13.36 14.18
N ALA A 299 -3.07 12.68 13.32
CA ALA A 299 -4.04 11.66 13.75
C ALA A 299 -3.40 10.56 14.61
N PHE A 300 -2.12 10.28 14.38
CA PHE A 300 -1.34 9.22 15.04
C PHE A 300 -0.32 9.77 16.03
N THR A 301 0.45 10.78 15.64
CA THR A 301 1.56 11.33 16.44
C THR A 301 1.08 12.24 17.58
N LYS A 302 -0.03 12.93 17.41
CA LYS A 302 -0.55 13.99 18.30
C LYS A 302 0.40 15.19 18.46
N ASP A 303 1.40 15.31 17.59
CA ASP A 303 2.25 16.48 17.49
C ASP A 303 1.59 17.51 16.55
N GLU A 304 1.39 18.75 17.04
CA GLU A 304 0.78 19.82 16.24
C GLU A 304 1.59 20.15 14.97
N ALA A 305 2.91 19.93 14.99
CA ALA A 305 3.75 20.11 13.81
C ALA A 305 3.37 19.17 12.65
N ASP A 306 2.70 18.05 12.94
CA ASP A 306 2.28 17.05 11.97
C ASP A 306 0.85 17.31 11.42
N ILE A 307 0.22 18.42 11.80
CA ILE A 307 -1.09 18.81 11.21
C ILE A 307 -0.93 19.03 9.70
N GLY A 308 -1.70 18.27 8.92
CA GLY A 308 -1.66 18.34 7.46
C GLY A 308 -0.41 17.74 6.84
N ALA A 309 0.38 17.00 7.61
CA ALA A 309 1.56 16.28 7.12
C ALA A 309 1.17 14.93 6.54
N PHE A 310 1.59 14.67 5.29
CA PHE A 310 1.34 13.44 4.55
C PHE A 310 2.64 12.92 3.94
N ARG A 311 2.67 11.64 3.65
CA ARG A 311 3.79 11.00 2.97
C ARG A 311 3.93 11.55 1.55
N PRO A 312 5.12 11.95 1.09
CA PRO A 312 5.35 12.29 -0.30
C PRO A 312 5.20 11.03 -1.16
N PRO A 313 4.21 10.99 -2.09
CA PRO A 313 4.03 9.84 -2.96
C PRO A 313 5.14 9.77 -4.03
N SER A 314 5.35 8.59 -4.62
CA SER A 314 6.14 8.48 -5.83
C SER A 314 5.50 9.28 -6.96
N LEU A 315 6.32 9.98 -7.76
CA LEU A 315 5.85 10.70 -8.96
C LEU A 315 5.90 9.81 -10.21
N ARG A 316 6.32 8.56 -10.10
CA ARG A 316 6.24 7.63 -11.23
C ARG A 316 4.79 7.44 -11.66
N ASN A 317 4.53 7.54 -12.94
CA ASN A 317 3.20 7.49 -13.54
C ASN A 317 2.26 8.64 -13.13
N VAL A 318 2.78 9.73 -12.54
CA VAL A 318 1.97 10.81 -11.97
C VAL A 318 0.97 11.41 -12.97
N ALA A 319 1.29 11.44 -14.26
CA ALA A 319 0.41 12.02 -15.27
C ALA A 319 -0.89 11.22 -15.51
N VAL A 320 -0.97 9.96 -15.10
CA VAL A 320 -2.13 9.08 -15.28
C VAL A 320 -2.84 8.72 -13.98
N THR A 321 -2.32 9.17 -12.83
CA THR A 321 -2.84 8.81 -11.51
C THR A 321 -3.71 9.89 -10.86
N GLY A 322 -4.21 10.84 -11.67
CA GLY A 322 -5.19 11.84 -11.18
C GLY A 322 -6.55 11.21 -10.83
N PRO A 323 -7.36 11.90 -10.01
CA PRO A 323 -7.10 13.21 -9.38
C PRO A 323 -6.10 13.13 -8.22
N TYR A 324 -5.59 14.27 -7.80
CA TYR A 324 -4.42 14.39 -6.94
C TYR A 324 -4.77 14.84 -5.51
N ALA A 325 -3.73 14.90 -4.67
CA ALA A 325 -3.77 15.06 -3.23
C ALA A 325 -4.33 13.81 -2.52
N HIS A 326 -4.12 13.75 -1.20
CA HIS A 326 -4.55 12.62 -0.38
C HIS A 326 -6.08 12.40 -0.32
N ASP A 327 -6.84 13.42 -0.70
CA ASP A 327 -8.32 13.44 -0.73
C ASP A 327 -8.89 13.53 -2.16
N GLY A 328 -8.04 13.49 -3.19
CA GLY A 328 -8.46 13.61 -4.59
C GLY A 328 -9.04 14.99 -4.96
N SER A 329 -8.82 16.02 -4.14
CA SER A 329 -9.46 17.31 -4.30
C SER A 329 -8.82 18.21 -5.36
N VAL A 330 -7.72 17.81 -5.97
CA VAL A 330 -7.02 18.52 -7.05
C VAL A 330 -7.21 17.75 -8.34
N ALA A 331 -7.91 18.35 -9.31
CA ALA A 331 -8.39 17.60 -10.47
C ALA A 331 -7.28 17.29 -11.50
N THR A 332 -6.32 18.18 -11.69
CA THR A 332 -5.33 18.06 -12.77
C THR A 332 -3.89 18.22 -12.28
N LEU A 333 -2.94 17.68 -13.04
CA LEU A 333 -1.52 17.84 -12.78
C LEU A 333 -1.08 19.30 -12.90
N GLU A 334 -1.71 20.05 -13.79
CA GLU A 334 -1.52 21.48 -13.97
C GLU A 334 -1.87 22.26 -12.70
N GLU A 335 -3.01 21.92 -12.06
CA GLU A 335 -3.40 22.53 -10.77
C GLU A 335 -2.43 22.17 -9.66
N VAL A 336 -1.90 20.93 -9.63
CA VAL A 336 -0.85 20.55 -8.67
C VAL A 336 0.36 21.45 -8.82
N VAL A 337 0.87 21.62 -10.05
CA VAL A 337 2.03 22.49 -10.32
C VAL A 337 1.74 23.95 -9.91
N ASP A 338 0.53 24.45 -10.17
CA ASP A 338 0.12 25.81 -9.79
C ASP A 338 0.07 26.00 -8.26
N ILE A 339 -0.36 24.97 -7.50
CA ILE A 339 -0.32 24.97 -6.04
C ILE A 339 1.12 25.09 -5.52
N TYR A 340 2.07 24.36 -6.13
CA TYR A 340 3.49 24.43 -5.75
C TYR A 340 4.10 25.77 -6.14
N ILE A 341 3.83 26.31 -7.34
CA ILE A 341 4.25 27.64 -7.77
C ILE A 341 3.76 28.70 -6.78
N ARG A 342 2.52 28.58 -6.32
CA ARG A 342 1.93 29.51 -5.35
C ARG A 342 2.47 29.31 -3.92
N GLY A 343 3.01 28.14 -3.60
CA GLY A 343 3.46 27.74 -2.27
C GLY A 343 2.32 27.33 -1.34
N GLY A 344 1.22 26.79 -1.88
CA GLY A 344 0.04 26.29 -1.16
C GLY A 344 -1.27 26.60 -1.88
N ARG A 345 -2.32 25.85 -1.58
CA ARG A 345 -3.64 25.97 -2.24
C ARG A 345 -4.46 27.11 -1.66
N LEU A 346 -5.11 27.89 -2.53
CA LEU A 346 -6.17 28.81 -2.13
C LEU A 346 -7.53 28.13 -2.28
N VAL A 347 -8.26 27.97 -1.17
CA VAL A 347 -9.66 27.54 -1.15
C VAL A 347 -10.51 28.78 -0.88
N GLU A 348 -11.13 29.32 -1.94
CA GLU A 348 -11.79 30.65 -1.87
C GLU A 348 -13.08 30.62 -1.04
N SER A 349 -13.79 29.50 -0.98
CA SER A 349 -15.11 29.44 -0.34
C SER A 349 -15.42 28.02 0.17
N GLY A 350 -16.50 27.89 0.95
CA GLY A 350 -16.97 26.63 1.51
C GLY A 350 -16.43 26.38 2.93
N PRO A 351 -16.72 25.18 3.49
CA PRO A 351 -16.40 24.87 4.89
C PRO A 351 -14.91 24.83 5.18
N TYR A 352 -14.08 24.61 4.16
CA TYR A 352 -12.64 24.50 4.26
C TYR A 352 -11.90 25.70 3.65
N ALA A 353 -12.59 26.84 3.50
CA ALA A 353 -12.00 28.06 2.95
C ALA A 353 -10.78 28.52 3.76
N GLY A 354 -9.73 28.91 3.04
CA GLY A 354 -8.49 29.40 3.60
C GLY A 354 -7.35 29.42 2.59
N ASP A 355 -6.28 30.10 2.95
CA ASP A 355 -5.08 30.22 2.14
C ASP A 355 -3.98 29.30 2.66
N GLY A 356 -3.76 28.17 1.98
CA GLY A 356 -2.75 27.18 2.32
C GLY A 356 -1.31 27.70 2.26
N ALA A 357 -1.05 28.72 1.44
CA ALA A 357 0.27 29.37 1.39
C ALA A 357 0.65 30.04 2.73
N LEU A 358 -0.34 30.37 3.56
CA LEU A 358 -0.18 30.97 4.88
C LEU A 358 -0.32 29.95 6.02
N ASN A 359 -0.39 28.63 5.73
CA ASN A 359 -0.49 27.61 6.78
C ASN A 359 0.78 27.60 7.65
N PRO A 360 0.67 27.75 8.98
CA PRO A 360 1.83 27.86 9.89
C PRO A 360 2.60 26.53 10.06
N TYR A 361 2.01 25.39 9.73
CA TYR A 361 2.63 24.06 9.81
C TYR A 361 3.17 23.57 8.46
N LYS A 362 3.08 24.41 7.43
CA LYS A 362 3.55 24.10 6.08
C LYS A 362 5.07 23.93 6.06
N SER A 363 5.55 22.97 5.29
CA SER A 363 6.99 22.76 5.06
C SER A 363 7.66 24.03 4.51
N ASP A 364 8.86 24.34 4.98
CA ASP A 364 9.66 25.49 4.51
C ASP A 364 10.00 25.38 3.00
N PHE A 365 10.07 24.16 2.45
CA PHE A 365 10.26 23.91 1.02
C PHE A 365 9.04 24.32 0.16
N MET A 366 7.89 24.58 0.78
CA MET A 366 6.67 25.06 0.12
C MET A 366 6.59 26.60 0.13
N SER A 367 7.68 27.28 -0.14
CA SER A 367 7.77 28.75 -0.12
C SER A 367 7.11 29.43 -1.33
N GLY A 368 6.83 28.65 -2.40
CA GLY A 368 6.41 29.16 -3.69
C GLY A 368 7.60 29.69 -4.51
N PHE A 369 7.40 29.80 -5.83
CA PHE A 369 8.42 30.26 -6.77
C PHE A 369 7.76 30.85 -8.02
N THR A 370 8.54 31.38 -8.95
CA THR A 370 8.03 31.96 -10.20
C THR A 370 8.63 31.23 -11.39
N LEU A 371 7.79 30.75 -12.30
CA LEU A 371 8.17 30.22 -13.59
C LEU A 371 7.56 31.09 -14.70
N SER A 372 8.23 31.18 -15.84
CA SER A 372 7.60 31.59 -17.09
C SER A 372 6.58 30.52 -17.55
N ALA A 373 5.71 30.87 -18.46
CA ALA A 373 4.78 29.91 -19.05
C ALA A 373 5.51 28.73 -19.72
N GLU A 374 6.65 29.01 -20.38
CA GLU A 374 7.47 27.97 -21.03
C GLU A 374 8.09 27.02 -19.99
N GLU A 375 8.68 27.52 -18.91
CA GLU A 375 9.25 26.68 -17.84
C GLU A 375 8.19 25.84 -17.14
N ARG A 376 6.97 26.36 -16.97
CA ARG A 376 5.84 25.60 -16.43
C ARG A 376 5.44 24.46 -17.36
N ASP A 377 5.34 24.73 -18.66
CA ASP A 377 5.00 23.71 -19.66
C ASP A 377 6.12 22.65 -19.78
N ASP A 378 7.38 23.06 -19.70
CA ASP A 378 8.54 22.17 -19.67
C ASP A 378 8.50 21.26 -18.41
N LEU A 379 8.21 21.80 -17.22
CA LEU A 379 8.05 21.02 -16.01
C LEU A 379 6.95 19.97 -16.15
N LEU A 380 5.81 20.34 -16.72
CA LEU A 380 4.71 19.40 -17.01
C LEU A 380 5.13 18.34 -18.04
N ALA A 381 5.92 18.70 -19.05
CA ALA A 381 6.46 17.74 -20.02
C ALA A 381 7.35 16.69 -19.32
N PHE A 382 8.23 17.11 -18.42
CA PHE A 382 9.05 16.20 -17.62
C PHE A 382 8.19 15.27 -16.73
N LEU A 383 7.20 15.80 -16.02
CA LEU A 383 6.32 14.98 -15.18
C LEU A 383 5.54 13.94 -16.00
N ARG A 384 5.17 14.26 -17.23
CA ARG A 384 4.55 13.30 -18.17
C ARG A 384 5.54 12.24 -18.66
N ALA A 385 6.83 12.59 -18.80
CA ALA A 385 7.88 11.65 -19.18
C ALA A 385 8.19 10.58 -18.09
N LEU A 386 7.56 10.67 -16.93
CA LEU A 386 7.62 9.67 -15.85
C LEU A 386 6.59 8.54 -16.03
N THR A 387 5.81 8.54 -17.11
CA THR A 387 4.77 7.53 -17.37
C THR A 387 5.39 6.30 -18.05
N ASP A 388 5.15 5.14 -17.48
CA ASP A 388 5.55 3.84 -18.01
C ASP A 388 4.34 3.16 -18.69
N GLU A 389 4.23 3.34 -19.99
CA GLU A 389 3.15 2.77 -20.80
C GLU A 389 3.12 1.22 -20.76
N GLN A 390 4.26 0.58 -20.48
CA GLN A 390 4.32 -0.87 -20.37
C GLN A 390 3.61 -1.36 -19.10
N LEU A 391 3.75 -0.65 -17.96
CA LEU A 391 3.00 -0.99 -16.74
C LEU A 391 1.49 -0.97 -17.01
N LEU A 392 1.00 0.05 -17.72
CA LEU A 392 -0.43 0.28 -17.93
C LEU A 392 -1.10 -0.80 -18.78
N THR A 393 -0.31 -1.53 -19.57
CA THR A 393 -0.81 -2.50 -20.56
C THR A 393 -0.22 -3.89 -20.44
N ASN A 394 0.66 -4.14 -19.46
CA ASN A 394 1.34 -5.42 -19.29
C ASN A 394 0.35 -6.55 -18.97
N PRO A 395 0.22 -7.58 -19.81
CA PRO A 395 -0.70 -8.68 -19.55
C PRO A 395 -0.34 -9.52 -18.33
N ALA A 396 0.93 -9.45 -17.85
CA ALA A 396 1.34 -10.13 -16.61
C ALA A 396 0.68 -9.52 -15.37
N TYR A 397 0.21 -8.28 -15.45
CA TYR A 397 -0.47 -7.57 -14.36
C TYR A 397 -1.98 -7.44 -14.56
N ALA A 398 -2.49 -7.78 -15.75
CA ALA A 398 -3.89 -7.68 -16.10
C ALA A 398 -4.77 -8.72 -15.39
N ASP A 399 -6.08 -8.54 -15.47
CA ASP A 399 -7.08 -9.48 -14.98
C ASP A 399 -6.81 -10.88 -15.55
N PRO A 400 -6.66 -11.91 -14.73
CA PRO A 400 -6.36 -13.27 -15.17
C PRO A 400 -7.61 -14.09 -15.52
N TRP A 401 -8.82 -13.57 -15.28
CA TRP A 401 -10.10 -14.27 -15.48
C TRP A 401 -10.66 -14.11 -16.89
#